data_a7556e3ec9f9ac83838ed59afd0d3047
#
_entry.id   a7556e3ec9f9ac83838ed59afd0d3047
#
_cell.length_a   1.000
_cell.length_b   1.000
_cell.length_c   1.000
_cell.angle_alpha   90.00
_cell.angle_beta   90.00
_cell.angle_gamma   90.00
#
_symmetry.space_group_name_H-M   'P 1'
#
loop_
_entity.id
_entity.type
_entity.pdbx_description
1 polymer ?
#
loop_
_entity_poly.entity_id
_entity_poly.type
_entity_poly.pdbx_seq_one_letter_code
_entity_poly.pdbx_strand_id
1 'polypeptide(L)'
;MDVFTSAAELLRHHRPERPVLCLRPHAAARAARWFLANFPGKVLYAAKANDSESIIEALVEAGITKFDVASSVEIARMAAVPDAELYFMNPVKSRMSIRAAYCEFGVRSFSFDSEDELDKVLEETDRAQDLNLYLRIACPNTHSLIPLEGKFGVSMAEAPALLLRARQVARRLGITFHVGSQAVVPAAFGEALRQVGQLIVTSGVLVDAIDIGGGFPSRYPHSDPPELSDYTDEIVQAWDELAVKDSCELVCEPGRALVAEAESVVVRVDARRGDALYVNDGAFGTLFDAAYTRFRYPVRLLGATGALAKGEAEFSLYGPTCDSSDYLPGPFMLPPSVQEGDYIEIGQVGAYGRVLANRFNGFGEYDEVVLTDEPMLSMYASAEEPVLCSVALKKAQA
;
A
#
# COMPACT_ATOMS: atom_id res chain seq x y z
N MET A 1 12.05 -16.12 -12.84
CA MET A 1 10.89 -16.47 -11.99
C MET A 1 9.98 -17.36 -12.80
N ASP A 2 9.52 -18.48 -12.24
CA ASP A 2 8.63 -19.41 -12.95
C ASP A 2 7.23 -18.83 -13.07
N VAL A 3 6.53 -19.20 -14.16
CA VAL A 3 5.19 -18.68 -14.47
C VAL A 3 4.21 -19.87 -14.49
N PHE A 4 3.09 -19.73 -13.77
CA PHE A 4 2.02 -20.71 -13.72
C PHE A 4 0.67 -20.03 -14.00
N THR A 5 -0.30 -20.79 -14.48
CA THR A 5 -1.66 -20.27 -14.69
C THR A 5 -2.41 -20.06 -13.38
N SER A 6 -2.04 -20.77 -12.31
CA SER A 6 -2.66 -20.64 -10.98
C SER A 6 -1.82 -21.32 -9.90
N ALA A 7 -2.09 -21.02 -8.63
CA ALA A 7 -1.48 -21.71 -7.49
C ALA A 7 -1.79 -23.23 -7.49
N ALA A 8 -2.94 -23.63 -8.00
CA ALA A 8 -3.25 -25.05 -8.15
C ALA A 8 -2.36 -25.75 -9.21
N GLU A 9 -1.97 -25.05 -10.27
CA GLU A 9 -1.00 -25.56 -11.23
C GLU A 9 0.39 -25.70 -10.63
N LEU A 10 0.86 -24.67 -9.91
CA LEU A 10 2.12 -24.73 -9.16
C LEU A 10 2.21 -26.04 -8.35
N LEU A 11 1.18 -26.36 -7.57
CA LEU A 11 1.18 -27.55 -6.70
C LEU A 11 1.06 -28.88 -7.44
N ARG A 12 0.68 -28.90 -8.70
CA ARG A 12 0.77 -30.13 -9.54
C ARG A 12 2.21 -30.48 -9.89
N HIS A 13 3.08 -29.49 -9.96
CA HIS A 13 4.48 -29.64 -10.36
C HIS A 13 5.46 -29.61 -9.19
N HIS A 14 5.09 -28.91 -8.11
CA HIS A 14 5.95 -28.67 -6.96
C HIS A 14 5.24 -28.97 -5.64
N ARG A 15 6.03 -29.34 -4.64
CA ARG A 15 5.58 -29.47 -3.24
C ARG A 15 6.48 -28.60 -2.38
N PRO A 16 6.23 -27.26 -2.34
CA PRO A 16 7.14 -26.34 -1.68
C PRO A 16 7.18 -26.57 -0.17
N GLU A 17 8.39 -26.57 0.37
CA GLU A 17 8.65 -26.63 1.82
C GLU A 17 8.56 -25.24 2.46
N ARG A 18 8.86 -24.18 1.69
CA ARG A 18 8.76 -22.79 2.09
C ARG A 18 7.42 -22.19 1.63
N PRO A 19 6.94 -21.13 2.29
CA PRO A 19 5.83 -20.36 1.74
C PRO A 19 6.19 -19.79 0.37
N VAL A 20 5.23 -19.71 -0.54
CA VAL A 20 5.45 -19.21 -1.90
C VAL A 20 4.66 -17.92 -2.09
N LEU A 21 5.36 -16.83 -2.38
CA LEU A 21 4.75 -15.59 -2.83
C LEU A 21 4.35 -15.73 -4.30
N CYS A 22 3.07 -15.62 -4.55
CA CYS A 22 2.47 -15.74 -5.88
C CYS A 22 2.12 -14.34 -6.39
N LEU A 23 2.92 -13.85 -7.32
CA LEU A 23 2.82 -12.49 -7.85
C LEU A 23 1.86 -12.43 -9.03
N ARG A 24 1.03 -11.38 -9.10
CA ARG A 24 0.13 -11.04 -10.21
C ARG A 24 0.42 -9.61 -10.70
N PRO A 25 1.53 -9.38 -11.43
CA PRO A 25 1.89 -8.05 -11.89
C PRO A 25 0.80 -7.38 -12.72
N HIS A 26 0.01 -8.16 -13.47
CA HIS A 26 -1.13 -7.66 -14.24
C HIS A 26 -2.22 -7.01 -13.37
N ALA A 27 -2.42 -7.49 -12.14
CA ALA A 27 -3.38 -6.89 -11.21
C ALA A 27 -2.90 -5.51 -10.73
N ALA A 28 -1.62 -5.35 -10.40
CA ALA A 28 -1.03 -4.05 -10.08
C ALA A 28 -1.11 -3.08 -11.26
N ALA A 29 -0.77 -3.54 -12.46
CA ALA A 29 -0.87 -2.73 -13.69
C ALA A 29 -2.31 -2.28 -13.98
N ARG A 30 -3.31 -3.15 -13.76
CA ARG A 30 -4.72 -2.81 -13.88
C ARG A 30 -5.14 -1.72 -12.88
N ALA A 31 -4.76 -1.88 -11.62
CA ALA A 31 -5.02 -0.90 -10.57
C ALA A 31 -4.40 0.47 -10.89
N ALA A 32 -3.14 0.49 -11.32
CA ALA A 32 -2.45 1.72 -11.73
C ALA A 32 -3.16 2.43 -12.88
N ARG A 33 -3.54 1.71 -13.94
CA ARG A 33 -4.29 2.28 -15.07
C ARG A 33 -5.62 2.86 -14.63
N TRP A 34 -6.32 2.19 -13.71
CA TRP A 34 -7.57 2.71 -13.17
C TRP A 34 -7.37 4.06 -12.48
N PHE A 35 -6.38 4.16 -11.57
CA PHE A 35 -6.09 5.41 -10.86
C PHE A 35 -5.67 6.52 -11.83
N LEU A 36 -4.77 6.23 -12.75
CA LEU A 36 -4.30 7.21 -13.75
C LEU A 36 -5.42 7.71 -14.69
N ALA A 37 -6.45 6.90 -14.92
CA ALA A 37 -7.59 7.27 -15.76
C ALA A 37 -8.71 8.00 -15.01
N ASN A 38 -8.89 7.74 -13.70
CA ASN A 38 -10.07 8.20 -12.97
C ASN A 38 -9.76 9.21 -11.86
N PHE A 39 -8.53 9.28 -11.36
CA PHE A 39 -8.16 10.30 -10.38
C PHE A 39 -7.84 11.63 -11.06
N PRO A 40 -8.43 12.77 -10.66
CA PRO A 40 -8.31 14.05 -11.37
C PRO A 40 -7.03 14.82 -11.04
N GLY A 41 -5.94 14.12 -10.72
CA GLY A 41 -4.68 14.72 -10.28
C GLY A 41 -3.48 13.82 -10.47
N LYS A 42 -2.41 14.08 -9.73
CA LYS A 42 -1.22 13.23 -9.71
C LYS A 42 -1.41 12.01 -8.82
N VAL A 43 -0.98 10.87 -9.31
CA VAL A 43 -0.96 9.60 -8.57
C VAL A 43 0.49 9.25 -8.23
N LEU A 44 0.79 9.17 -6.94
CA LEU A 44 2.07 8.69 -6.41
C LEU A 44 1.90 7.27 -5.88
N TYR A 45 2.75 6.35 -6.27
CA TYR A 45 2.77 5.04 -5.60
C TYR A 45 3.46 5.15 -4.25
N ALA A 46 2.77 4.75 -3.18
CA ALA A 46 3.36 4.66 -1.84
C ALA A 46 4.28 3.42 -1.75
N ALA A 47 5.59 3.62 -1.96
CA ALA A 47 6.58 2.55 -2.10
C ALA A 47 6.64 1.58 -0.91
N LYS A 48 6.30 2.07 0.28
CA LYS A 48 6.19 1.28 1.53
C LYS A 48 5.18 0.13 1.47
N ALA A 49 4.26 0.14 0.50
CA ALA A 49 3.18 -0.86 0.45
C ALA A 49 3.68 -2.21 -0.08
N ASN A 50 4.57 -2.21 -1.07
CA ASN A 50 5.16 -3.42 -1.64
C ASN A 50 6.47 -3.07 -2.33
N ASP A 51 7.50 -3.87 -2.11
CA ASP A 51 8.84 -3.63 -2.64
C ASP A 51 9.30 -4.67 -3.68
N SER A 52 8.38 -5.50 -4.20
CA SER A 52 8.66 -6.47 -5.26
C SER A 52 9.06 -5.75 -6.56
N GLU A 53 10.21 -6.13 -7.10
CA GLU A 53 10.70 -5.61 -8.37
C GLU A 53 9.70 -5.80 -9.50
N SER A 54 9.13 -7.01 -9.63
CA SER A 54 8.14 -7.32 -10.67
C SER A 54 6.83 -6.52 -10.53
N ILE A 55 6.41 -6.20 -9.29
CA ILE A 55 5.22 -5.37 -9.06
C ILE A 55 5.54 -3.90 -9.40
N ILE A 56 6.71 -3.40 -8.98
CA ILE A 56 7.14 -2.03 -9.30
C ILE A 56 7.29 -1.85 -10.82
N GLU A 57 7.92 -2.82 -11.52
CA GLU A 57 8.02 -2.81 -12.98
C GLU A 57 6.64 -2.72 -13.65
N ALA A 58 5.67 -3.52 -13.18
CA ALA A 58 4.31 -3.50 -13.72
C ALA A 58 3.57 -2.17 -13.48
N LEU A 59 3.78 -1.53 -12.32
CA LEU A 59 3.25 -0.19 -12.04
C LEU A 59 3.87 0.86 -12.96
N VAL A 60 5.18 0.80 -13.19
CA VAL A 60 5.92 1.70 -14.08
C VAL A 60 5.48 1.52 -15.53
N GLU A 61 5.39 0.29 -16.01
CA GLU A 61 4.88 -0.02 -17.36
C GLU A 61 3.43 0.45 -17.57
N ALA A 62 2.64 0.49 -16.49
CA ALA A 62 1.28 1.04 -16.52
C ALA A 62 1.23 2.57 -16.51
N GLY A 63 2.37 3.27 -16.27
CA GLY A 63 2.48 4.73 -16.32
C GLY A 63 2.74 5.41 -14.98
N ILE A 64 2.95 4.68 -13.89
CA ILE A 64 3.36 5.28 -12.61
C ILE A 64 4.82 5.73 -12.72
N THR A 65 5.06 7.03 -12.55
CA THR A 65 6.39 7.65 -12.55
C THR A 65 6.66 8.46 -11.28
N LYS A 66 5.72 8.54 -10.36
CA LYS A 66 5.82 9.31 -9.13
C LYS A 66 5.66 8.41 -7.92
N PHE A 67 6.50 8.65 -6.90
CA PHE A 67 6.61 7.75 -5.74
C PHE A 67 6.62 8.53 -4.43
N ASP A 68 5.73 8.17 -3.49
CA ASP A 68 5.89 8.51 -2.07
C ASP A 68 6.91 7.56 -1.46
N VAL A 69 7.99 8.12 -0.93
CA VAL A 69 9.09 7.41 -0.28
C VAL A 69 9.27 7.89 1.16
N ALA A 70 9.59 6.97 2.06
CA ALA A 70 9.68 7.24 3.49
C ALA A 70 11.09 6.98 4.07
N SER A 71 12.02 6.42 3.29
CA SER A 71 13.35 6.05 3.75
C SER A 71 14.41 6.18 2.67
N SER A 72 15.69 6.26 3.08
CA SER A 72 16.82 6.28 2.13
C SER A 72 16.88 5.02 1.26
N VAL A 73 16.42 3.88 1.76
CA VAL A 73 16.37 2.62 1.01
C VAL A 73 15.33 2.71 -0.11
N GLU A 74 14.13 3.21 0.21
CA GLU A 74 13.08 3.42 -0.80
C GLU A 74 13.51 4.48 -1.83
N ILE A 75 14.14 5.58 -1.40
CA ILE A 75 14.68 6.61 -2.29
C ILE A 75 15.66 5.98 -3.29
N ALA A 76 16.65 5.24 -2.82
CA ALA A 76 17.66 4.62 -3.68
C ALA A 76 17.03 3.63 -4.68
N ARG A 77 16.04 2.85 -4.24
CA ARG A 77 15.33 1.89 -5.08
C ARG A 77 14.49 2.58 -6.15
N MET A 78 13.66 3.56 -5.76
CA MET A 78 12.78 4.25 -6.71
C MET A 78 13.55 5.20 -7.64
N ALA A 79 14.69 5.75 -7.21
CA ALA A 79 15.57 6.55 -8.06
C ALA A 79 16.20 5.74 -9.23
N ALA A 80 16.21 4.42 -9.14
CA ALA A 80 16.64 3.55 -10.24
C ALA A 80 15.60 3.43 -11.37
N VAL A 81 14.35 3.83 -11.13
CA VAL A 81 13.29 3.87 -12.13
C VAL A 81 13.52 5.06 -13.06
N PRO A 82 13.53 4.86 -14.39
CA PRO A 82 13.69 5.96 -15.34
C PRO A 82 12.59 7.03 -15.14
N ASP A 83 13.00 8.30 -15.18
CA ASP A 83 12.13 9.47 -15.03
C ASP A 83 11.31 9.52 -13.71
N ALA A 84 11.77 8.83 -12.70
CA ALA A 84 11.11 8.83 -11.38
C ALA A 84 11.11 10.22 -10.73
N GLU A 85 9.94 10.70 -10.33
CA GLU A 85 9.77 11.87 -9.47
C GLU A 85 9.51 11.40 -8.03
N LEU A 86 10.40 11.74 -7.10
CA LEU A 86 10.35 11.26 -5.72
C LEU A 86 9.83 12.34 -4.79
N TYR A 87 8.90 11.95 -3.92
CA TYR A 87 8.32 12.76 -2.86
C TYR A 87 8.68 12.11 -1.52
N PHE A 88 9.50 12.79 -0.70
CA PHE A 88 9.89 12.30 0.61
C PHE A 88 8.85 12.72 1.66
N MET A 89 7.75 11.95 1.73
CA MET A 89 6.54 12.35 2.46
C MET A 89 6.47 11.86 3.91
N ASN A 90 7.52 11.20 4.43
CA ASN A 90 7.62 10.96 5.87
C ASN A 90 7.93 12.27 6.61
N PRO A 91 7.06 12.77 7.52
CA PRO A 91 7.23 14.08 8.15
C PRO A 91 8.48 14.21 9.01
N VAL A 92 8.98 13.13 9.60
CA VAL A 92 10.20 13.14 10.43
C VAL A 92 11.31 12.37 9.74
N LYS A 93 12.42 13.05 9.42
CA LYS A 93 13.53 12.51 8.64
C LYS A 93 14.87 12.75 9.34
N SER A 94 15.84 11.86 9.13
CA SER A 94 17.21 12.14 9.59
C SER A 94 17.87 13.20 8.70
N ARG A 95 18.77 14.00 9.27
CA ARG A 95 19.55 15.01 8.55
C ARG A 95 20.29 14.39 7.36
N MET A 96 20.95 13.28 7.59
CA MET A 96 21.69 12.57 6.55
C MET A 96 20.79 12.12 5.40
N SER A 97 19.57 11.62 5.71
CA SER A 97 18.60 11.20 4.68
C SER A 97 18.08 12.38 3.85
N ILE A 98 17.85 13.56 4.47
CA ILE A 98 17.43 14.77 3.75
C ILE A 98 18.53 15.21 2.79
N ARG A 99 19.78 15.31 3.29
CA ARG A 99 20.92 15.71 2.47
C ARG A 99 21.16 14.78 1.29
N ALA A 100 21.17 13.46 1.51
CA ALA A 100 21.34 12.48 0.45
C ALA A 100 20.17 12.56 -0.57
N ALA A 101 18.92 12.64 -0.09
CA ALA A 101 17.75 12.78 -0.94
C ALA A 101 17.86 13.97 -1.90
N TYR A 102 18.26 15.14 -1.37
CA TYR A 102 18.40 16.37 -2.14
C TYR A 102 19.62 16.36 -3.08
N CYS A 103 20.82 16.05 -2.52
CA CYS A 103 22.09 16.21 -3.25
C CYS A 103 22.39 15.05 -4.19
N GLU A 104 22.05 13.81 -3.82
CA GLU A 104 22.44 12.61 -4.56
C GLU A 104 21.32 12.10 -5.46
N PHE A 105 20.06 12.17 -5.00
CA PHE A 105 18.92 11.62 -5.69
C PHE A 105 17.99 12.67 -6.32
N GLY A 106 18.30 13.97 -6.18
CA GLY A 106 17.54 15.02 -6.82
C GLY A 106 16.11 15.23 -6.28
N VAL A 107 15.81 14.71 -5.08
CA VAL A 107 14.50 14.94 -4.45
C VAL A 107 14.30 16.42 -4.14
N ARG A 108 13.14 16.93 -4.48
CA ARG A 108 12.76 18.33 -4.25
C ARG A 108 11.50 18.49 -3.40
N SER A 109 10.73 17.43 -3.24
CA SER A 109 9.47 17.41 -2.52
C SER A 109 9.66 16.77 -1.14
N PHE A 110 9.41 17.54 -0.07
CA PHE A 110 9.59 17.12 1.33
C PHE A 110 8.38 17.50 2.16
N SER A 111 7.87 16.57 2.95
CA SER A 111 6.86 16.89 3.96
C SER A 111 7.51 17.29 5.30
N PHE A 112 6.75 18.04 6.09
CA PHE A 112 7.10 18.46 7.46
C PHE A 112 5.81 18.66 8.26
N ASP A 113 5.90 18.60 9.59
CA ASP A 113 4.77 18.85 10.50
C ASP A 113 5.15 19.66 11.75
N SER A 114 6.34 20.21 11.76
CA SER A 114 6.86 21.08 12.83
C SER A 114 7.85 22.12 12.31
N GLU A 115 8.11 23.16 13.10
CA GLU A 115 9.13 24.17 12.77
C GLU A 115 10.53 23.53 12.72
N ASP A 116 10.83 22.67 13.68
CA ASP A 116 12.14 21.99 13.78
C ASP A 116 12.41 21.12 12.55
N GLU A 117 11.38 20.44 12.01
CA GLU A 117 11.54 19.64 10.81
C GLU A 117 11.71 20.51 9.56
N LEU A 118 10.96 21.62 9.46
CA LEU A 118 11.15 22.59 8.38
C LEU A 118 12.57 23.17 8.39
N ASP A 119 13.07 23.60 9.58
CA ASP A 119 14.42 24.11 9.72
C ASP A 119 15.48 23.07 9.33
N LYS A 120 15.27 21.84 9.75
CA LYS A 120 16.16 20.73 9.40
C LYS A 120 16.20 20.49 7.88
N VAL A 121 15.08 20.53 7.19
CA VAL A 121 15.04 20.43 5.73
C VAL A 121 15.80 21.59 5.09
N LEU A 122 15.57 22.81 5.54
CA LEU A 122 16.24 24.00 5.02
C LEU A 122 17.77 23.98 5.25
N GLU A 123 18.20 23.57 6.45
CA GLU A 123 19.64 23.46 6.78
C GLU A 123 20.34 22.40 5.95
N GLU A 124 19.75 21.22 5.79
CA GLU A 124 20.38 20.11 5.06
C GLU A 124 20.33 20.26 3.53
N THR A 125 19.60 21.25 3.03
CA THR A 125 19.54 21.62 1.61
C THR A 125 20.20 22.97 1.32
N ASP A 126 21.02 23.52 2.24
CA ASP A 126 21.63 24.84 2.13
C ASP A 126 20.63 25.96 1.80
N ARG A 127 19.42 25.90 2.37
CA ARG A 127 18.30 26.83 2.10
C ARG A 127 18.00 26.98 0.61
N ALA A 128 18.00 25.87 -0.11
CA ALA A 128 17.74 25.83 -1.54
C ALA A 128 16.41 26.48 -1.89
N GLN A 129 16.35 27.16 -3.04
CA GLN A 129 15.18 27.91 -3.49
C GLN A 129 14.24 27.11 -4.40
N ASP A 130 14.57 25.85 -4.65
CA ASP A 130 13.83 24.93 -5.54
C ASP A 130 13.01 23.86 -4.79
N LEU A 131 12.81 24.04 -3.47
CA LEU A 131 12.08 23.09 -2.62
C LEU A 131 10.57 23.17 -2.81
N ASN A 132 9.94 22.02 -2.93
CA ASN A 132 8.50 21.83 -2.79
C ASN A 132 8.25 21.31 -1.37
N LEU A 133 7.58 22.08 -0.53
CA LEU A 133 7.35 21.79 0.87
C LEU A 133 5.89 21.46 1.12
N TYR A 134 5.62 20.34 1.78
CA TYR A 134 4.27 19.86 2.07
C TYR A 134 4.04 19.83 3.58
N LEU A 135 3.16 20.72 4.08
CA LEU A 135 2.77 20.69 5.49
C LEU A 135 1.80 19.53 5.75
N ARG A 136 2.23 18.57 6.57
CA ARG A 136 1.36 17.50 7.02
C ARG A 136 0.48 17.99 8.15
N ILE A 137 -0.84 17.92 7.93
CA ILE A 137 -1.85 18.23 8.95
C ILE A 137 -2.43 16.94 9.55
N ALA A 138 -2.82 17.00 10.82
CA ALA A 138 -3.60 15.97 11.46
C ALA A 138 -5.06 16.06 10.98
N CYS A 139 -5.62 14.92 10.60
CA CYS A 139 -7.05 14.79 10.30
C CYS A 139 -7.65 13.58 11.02
N PRO A 140 -8.95 13.59 11.33
CA PRO A 140 -9.62 12.44 11.94
C PRO A 140 -9.57 11.21 11.03
N ASN A 141 -9.33 10.03 11.62
CA ASN A 141 -9.30 8.75 10.92
C ASN A 141 -10.47 7.83 11.31
N THR A 142 -11.60 8.40 11.67
CA THR A 142 -12.77 7.68 12.22
C THR A 142 -13.41 6.69 11.24
N HIS A 143 -13.13 6.83 9.95
CA HIS A 143 -13.69 6.01 8.86
C HIS A 143 -12.71 4.98 8.32
N SER A 144 -11.56 4.78 8.96
CA SER A 144 -10.55 3.82 8.53
C SER A 144 -10.49 2.60 9.43
N LEU A 145 -10.20 1.43 8.86
CA LEU A 145 -9.98 0.22 9.65
C LEU A 145 -8.63 0.24 10.38
N ILE A 146 -7.65 0.96 9.84
CA ILE A 146 -6.34 1.18 10.46
C ILE A 146 -6.14 2.69 10.64
N PRO A 147 -6.49 3.25 11.80
CA PRO A 147 -6.23 4.66 12.10
C PRO A 147 -4.74 4.91 12.23
N LEU A 148 -4.28 6.06 11.70
CA LEU A 148 -2.88 6.49 11.71
C LEU A 148 -2.71 7.79 12.51
N GLU A 149 -3.56 8.01 13.49
CA GLU A 149 -3.60 9.22 14.34
C GLU A 149 -2.49 9.24 15.37
N GLY A 150 -2.14 10.45 15.82
CA GLY A 150 -1.32 10.69 17.00
C GLY A 150 0.20 10.58 16.79
N LYS A 151 0.67 10.15 15.62
CA LYS A 151 2.11 10.09 15.34
C LYS A 151 2.60 11.29 14.54
N PHE A 152 1.86 11.72 13.54
CA PHE A 152 2.24 12.77 12.61
C PHE A 152 1.10 13.76 12.37
N GLY A 153 1.50 14.95 11.93
CA GLY A 153 0.62 16.01 11.52
C GLY A 153 0.44 17.09 12.58
N VAL A 154 0.57 18.32 12.16
CA VAL A 154 0.30 19.50 12.99
C VAL A 154 -1.19 19.70 13.16
N SER A 155 -1.60 20.24 14.30
CA SER A 155 -3.01 20.59 14.56
C SER A 155 -3.49 21.71 13.64
N MET A 156 -4.80 21.75 13.37
CA MET A 156 -5.43 22.82 12.59
C MET A 156 -5.22 24.22 13.19
N ALA A 157 -5.01 24.30 14.51
CA ALA A 157 -4.77 25.57 15.21
C ALA A 157 -3.35 26.11 14.99
N GLU A 158 -2.36 25.23 14.86
CA GLU A 158 -0.95 25.57 14.68
C GLU A 158 -0.56 25.69 13.20
N ALA A 159 -1.28 25.02 12.31
CA ALA A 159 -0.98 24.96 10.88
C ALA A 159 -0.86 26.34 10.19
N PRO A 160 -1.67 27.39 10.49
CA PRO A 160 -1.52 28.69 9.85
C PRO A 160 -0.15 29.32 10.00
N ALA A 161 0.46 29.24 11.17
CA ALA A 161 1.78 29.81 11.44
C ALA A 161 2.87 29.09 10.61
N LEU A 162 2.80 27.77 10.54
CA LEU A 162 3.74 26.96 9.74
C LEU A 162 3.56 27.18 8.24
N LEU A 163 2.32 27.34 7.76
CA LEU A 163 2.06 27.67 6.34
C LEU A 163 2.65 29.02 5.97
N LEU A 164 2.46 30.05 6.81
CA LEU A 164 3.02 31.39 6.58
C LEU A 164 4.55 31.34 6.51
N ARG A 165 5.19 30.62 7.42
CA ARG A 165 6.64 30.46 7.45
C ARG A 165 7.15 29.69 6.22
N ALA A 166 6.54 28.56 5.89
CA ALA A 166 6.95 27.74 4.76
C ALA A 166 6.74 28.46 3.42
N ARG A 167 5.69 29.30 3.27
CA ARG A 167 5.46 30.07 2.04
C ARG A 167 6.60 31.01 1.69
N GLN A 168 7.32 31.50 2.68
CA GLN A 168 8.44 32.44 2.45
C GLN A 168 9.68 31.77 1.86
N VAL A 169 9.81 30.43 2.01
CA VAL A 169 11.00 29.66 1.64
C VAL A 169 10.75 28.58 0.59
N ALA A 170 9.50 28.19 0.39
CA ALA A 170 9.13 27.17 -0.59
C ALA A 170 9.04 27.74 -2.00
N ARG A 171 9.57 27.02 -2.99
CA ARG A 171 9.24 27.26 -4.40
C ARG A 171 7.78 26.92 -4.65
N ARG A 172 7.33 25.75 -4.18
CA ARG A 172 5.94 25.31 -4.14
C ARG A 172 5.58 24.91 -2.72
N LEU A 173 4.42 25.32 -2.26
CA LEU A 173 3.90 24.94 -0.95
C LEU A 173 2.67 24.07 -1.13
N GLY A 174 2.66 22.91 -0.50
CA GLY A 174 1.52 22.01 -0.44
C GLY A 174 1.02 21.79 0.98
N ILE A 175 -0.19 21.26 1.09
CA ILE A 175 -0.73 20.66 2.31
C ILE A 175 -0.91 19.18 2.02
N THR A 176 -0.55 18.31 2.98
CA THR A 176 -0.81 16.88 2.90
C THR A 176 -1.55 16.39 4.14
N PHE A 177 -2.39 15.37 3.96
CA PHE A 177 -3.07 14.68 5.06
C PHE A 177 -3.23 13.19 4.73
N HIS A 178 -3.72 12.41 5.69
CA HIS A 178 -4.00 10.99 5.47
C HIS A 178 -5.20 10.56 6.32
N VAL A 179 -6.24 10.04 5.69
CA VAL A 179 -7.52 9.66 6.32
C VAL A 179 -7.48 8.31 7.06
N GLY A 180 -6.30 7.71 7.21
CA GLY A 180 -6.11 6.35 7.73
C GLY A 180 -6.07 5.30 6.61
N SER A 181 -5.57 4.10 6.90
CA SER A 181 -5.50 3.03 5.90
C SER A 181 -6.79 2.23 5.87
N GLN A 182 -7.22 1.79 4.69
CA GLN A 182 -8.50 1.11 4.46
C GLN A 182 -9.68 2.00 4.93
N ALA A 183 -9.80 3.20 4.37
CA ALA A 183 -10.94 4.07 4.61
C ALA A 183 -12.17 3.50 3.91
N VAL A 184 -13.15 3.07 4.68
CA VAL A 184 -14.34 2.35 4.18
C VAL A 184 -15.52 3.28 3.84
N VAL A 185 -15.34 4.58 4.04
CA VAL A 185 -16.36 5.62 3.75
C VAL A 185 -15.75 6.71 2.89
N PRO A 186 -16.25 6.93 1.66
CA PRO A 186 -15.75 7.99 0.76
C PRO A 186 -15.72 9.38 1.38
N ALA A 187 -16.72 9.73 2.19
CA ALA A 187 -16.83 11.04 2.85
C ALA A 187 -15.60 11.42 3.69
N ALA A 188 -14.78 10.45 4.13
CA ALA A 188 -13.53 10.75 4.84
C ALA A 188 -12.61 11.70 4.06
N PHE A 189 -12.51 11.51 2.76
CA PHE A 189 -11.69 12.37 1.89
C PHE A 189 -12.33 13.75 1.70
N GLY A 190 -13.64 13.81 1.46
CA GLY A 190 -14.37 15.06 1.30
C GLY A 190 -14.34 15.93 2.55
N GLU A 191 -14.56 15.34 3.72
CA GLU A 191 -14.47 16.04 5.00
C GLU A 191 -13.08 16.64 5.25
N ALA A 192 -12.02 15.85 5.00
CA ALA A 192 -10.65 16.32 5.15
C ALA A 192 -10.31 17.44 4.13
N LEU A 193 -10.73 17.33 2.88
CA LEU A 193 -10.55 18.39 1.87
C LEU A 193 -11.26 19.68 2.26
N ARG A 194 -12.49 19.62 2.77
CA ARG A 194 -13.23 20.81 3.26
C ARG A 194 -12.52 21.47 4.45
N GLN A 195 -11.92 20.68 5.36
CA GLN A 195 -11.08 21.21 6.45
C GLN A 195 -9.83 21.91 5.91
N VAL A 196 -9.16 21.35 4.91
CA VAL A 196 -8.03 22.00 4.21
C VAL A 196 -8.48 23.31 3.56
N GLY A 197 -9.64 23.32 2.91
CA GLY A 197 -10.22 24.53 2.33
C GLY A 197 -10.43 25.65 3.37
N GLN A 198 -10.97 25.32 4.55
CA GLN A 198 -11.11 26.24 5.66
C GLN A 198 -9.76 26.74 6.17
N LEU A 199 -8.76 25.86 6.27
CA LEU A 199 -7.40 26.23 6.69
C LEU A 199 -6.77 27.22 5.71
N ILE A 200 -6.90 27.02 4.42
CA ILE A 200 -6.38 27.93 3.38
C ILE A 200 -7.02 29.31 3.52
N VAL A 201 -8.34 29.36 3.66
CA VAL A 201 -9.08 30.62 3.82
C VAL A 201 -8.68 31.35 5.11
N THR A 202 -8.61 30.63 6.23
CA THR A 202 -8.32 31.25 7.54
C THR A 202 -6.85 31.65 7.69
N SER A 203 -5.92 30.92 7.09
CA SER A 203 -4.49 31.28 7.09
C SER A 203 -4.17 32.43 6.14
N GLY A 204 -4.99 32.64 5.09
CA GLY A 204 -4.71 33.58 4.01
C GLY A 204 -3.50 33.22 3.15
N VAL A 205 -3.02 31.95 3.23
CA VAL A 205 -1.85 31.46 2.50
C VAL A 205 -2.28 30.68 1.27
N LEU A 206 -1.82 31.11 0.10
CA LEU A 206 -2.02 30.35 -1.14
C LEU A 206 -1.09 29.15 -1.18
N VAL A 207 -1.68 27.99 -1.50
CA VAL A 207 -0.95 26.73 -1.69
C VAL A 207 -0.97 26.32 -3.16
N ASP A 208 0.06 25.60 -3.59
CA ASP A 208 0.27 25.18 -4.97
C ASP A 208 -0.15 23.70 -5.19
N ALA A 209 -0.34 22.94 -4.10
CA ALA A 209 -0.74 21.53 -4.14
C ALA A 209 -1.51 21.11 -2.88
N ILE A 210 -2.45 20.20 -3.04
CA ILE A 210 -3.09 19.49 -1.93
C ILE A 210 -2.92 17.99 -2.21
N ASP A 211 -2.23 17.32 -1.28
CA ASP A 211 -2.02 15.89 -1.31
C ASP A 211 -2.97 15.24 -0.28
N ILE A 212 -3.90 14.45 -0.78
CA ILE A 212 -4.90 13.78 0.04
C ILE A 212 -4.40 12.47 0.66
N GLY A 213 -3.11 12.15 0.43
CA GLY A 213 -2.48 10.94 0.94
C GLY A 213 -3.03 9.66 0.31
N GLY A 214 -2.84 8.59 1.05
CA GLY A 214 -3.41 7.28 0.75
C GLY A 214 -4.70 7.02 1.51
N GLY A 215 -4.97 5.73 1.74
CA GLY A 215 -6.16 5.29 2.47
C GLY A 215 -7.22 4.64 1.60
N PHE A 216 -7.11 4.74 0.28
CA PHE A 216 -8.01 4.05 -0.64
C PHE A 216 -8.05 2.55 -0.33
N PRO A 217 -9.26 1.98 -0.24
CA PRO A 217 -9.42 0.61 0.23
C PRO A 217 -9.11 -0.43 -0.85
N SER A 218 -8.95 -1.67 -0.40
CA SER A 218 -9.08 -2.87 -1.19
C SER A 218 -10.19 -3.74 -0.59
N ARG A 219 -10.67 -4.72 -1.36
CA ARG A 219 -11.72 -5.64 -0.91
C ARG A 219 -11.13 -6.80 -0.14
N TYR A 220 -11.66 -7.05 1.06
CA TYR A 220 -11.32 -8.18 1.92
C TYR A 220 -12.60 -8.87 2.41
N PRO A 221 -12.57 -10.16 2.76
CA PRO A 221 -13.71 -10.79 3.44
C PRO A 221 -14.15 -9.95 4.67
N HIS A 222 -15.44 -9.73 4.80
CA HIS A 222 -16.04 -8.87 5.84
C HIS A 222 -15.66 -7.38 5.80
N SER A 223 -15.05 -6.93 4.69
CA SER A 223 -14.80 -5.52 4.41
C SER A 223 -15.16 -5.25 2.95
N ASP A 224 -16.40 -4.85 2.72
CA ASP A 224 -16.93 -4.54 1.39
C ASP A 224 -17.09 -3.01 1.24
N PRO A 225 -16.00 -2.29 0.93
CA PRO A 225 -16.05 -0.85 0.73
C PRO A 225 -16.87 -0.51 -0.53
N PRO A 226 -17.42 0.71 -0.63
CA PRO A 226 -17.97 1.25 -1.87
C PRO A 226 -17.02 1.11 -3.05
N GLU A 227 -17.53 1.25 -4.27
CA GLU A 227 -16.69 1.23 -5.47
C GLU A 227 -15.71 2.41 -5.46
N LEU A 228 -14.53 2.24 -6.06
CA LEU A 228 -13.50 3.30 -6.09
C LEU A 228 -13.99 4.58 -6.80
N SER A 229 -14.96 4.47 -7.71
CA SER A 229 -15.62 5.63 -8.31
C SER A 229 -16.32 6.51 -7.29
N ASP A 230 -16.94 5.93 -6.25
CA ASP A 230 -17.62 6.71 -5.21
C ASP A 230 -16.63 7.57 -4.43
N TYR A 231 -15.38 7.08 -4.25
CA TYR A 231 -14.31 7.85 -3.64
C TYR A 231 -13.85 9.01 -4.54
N THR A 232 -13.65 8.74 -5.83
CA THR A 232 -13.25 9.80 -6.77
C THR A 232 -14.34 10.85 -6.94
N ASP A 233 -15.61 10.46 -6.96
CA ASP A 233 -16.74 11.37 -7.04
C ASP A 233 -16.82 12.29 -5.81
N GLU A 234 -16.69 11.76 -4.60
CA GLU A 234 -16.65 12.57 -3.37
C GLU A 234 -15.45 13.53 -3.35
N ILE A 235 -14.26 13.03 -3.78
CA ILE A 235 -13.06 13.87 -3.88
C ILE A 235 -13.27 15.00 -4.87
N VAL A 236 -13.80 14.72 -6.07
CA VAL A 236 -14.09 15.73 -7.09
C VAL A 236 -15.09 16.73 -6.59
N GLN A 237 -16.19 16.29 -5.96
CA GLN A 237 -17.18 17.18 -5.39
C GLN A 237 -16.56 18.13 -4.37
N ALA A 238 -15.80 17.61 -3.39
CA ALA A 238 -15.17 18.43 -2.37
C ALA A 238 -14.05 19.35 -2.95
N TRP A 239 -13.32 18.86 -3.96
CA TRP A 239 -12.32 19.65 -4.69
C TRP A 239 -12.96 20.86 -5.41
N ASP A 240 -14.09 20.66 -6.05
CA ASP A 240 -14.82 21.72 -6.76
C ASP A 240 -15.35 22.82 -5.84
N GLU A 241 -15.52 22.54 -4.55
CA GLU A 241 -15.90 23.53 -3.53
C GLU A 241 -14.72 24.44 -3.11
N LEU A 242 -13.45 24.04 -3.41
CA LEU A 242 -12.28 24.78 -2.96
C LEU A 242 -12.02 26.04 -3.79
N ALA A 243 -11.77 27.15 -3.11
CA ALA A 243 -11.45 28.43 -3.75
C ALA A 243 -10.13 28.39 -4.55
N VAL A 244 -9.26 27.43 -4.30
CA VAL A 244 -7.93 27.30 -4.93
C VAL A 244 -7.87 26.27 -6.06
N LYS A 245 -8.95 25.59 -6.40
CA LYS A 245 -8.98 24.46 -7.34
C LYS A 245 -8.33 24.75 -8.69
N ASP A 246 -8.52 25.94 -9.23
CA ASP A 246 -8.02 26.32 -10.57
C ASP A 246 -6.52 26.65 -10.59
N SER A 247 -5.90 26.86 -9.42
CA SER A 247 -4.49 27.23 -9.26
C SER A 247 -3.68 26.22 -8.46
N CYS A 248 -4.32 25.19 -7.93
CA CYS A 248 -3.75 24.19 -7.06
C CYS A 248 -3.79 22.81 -7.72
N GLU A 249 -2.78 22.01 -7.47
CA GLU A 249 -2.66 20.64 -7.98
C GLU A 249 -3.19 19.65 -6.94
N LEU A 250 -4.00 18.68 -7.39
CA LEU A 250 -4.46 17.57 -6.54
C LEU A 250 -3.51 16.40 -6.68
N VAL A 251 -3.18 15.76 -5.55
CA VAL A 251 -2.23 14.62 -5.48
C VAL A 251 -2.83 13.53 -4.59
N CYS A 252 -2.58 12.26 -4.89
CA CYS A 252 -2.87 11.13 -4.01
C CYS A 252 -1.72 10.14 -3.93
N GLU A 253 -1.68 9.36 -2.83
CA GLU A 253 -0.61 8.38 -2.52
C GLU A 253 -1.19 6.97 -2.33
N PRO A 254 -1.89 6.36 -3.31
CA PRO A 254 -2.41 5.01 -3.14
C PRO A 254 -1.27 4.01 -2.98
N GLY A 255 -1.34 3.21 -1.91
CA GLY A 255 -0.48 2.05 -1.68
C GLY A 255 -1.30 0.77 -1.77
N ARG A 256 -2.08 0.47 -0.71
CA ARG A 256 -2.90 -0.74 -0.62
C ARG A 256 -3.76 -0.96 -1.87
N ALA A 257 -4.47 0.05 -2.31
CA ALA A 257 -5.34 -0.06 -3.47
C ALA A 257 -4.60 -0.48 -4.75
N LEU A 258 -3.33 -0.12 -4.93
CA LEU A 258 -2.56 -0.49 -6.11
C LEU A 258 -2.04 -1.93 -6.07
N VAL A 259 -1.72 -2.47 -4.88
CA VAL A 259 -0.92 -3.70 -4.81
C VAL A 259 -1.52 -4.83 -3.96
N ALA A 260 -2.59 -4.60 -3.20
CA ALA A 260 -3.17 -5.65 -2.35
C ALA A 260 -3.53 -6.91 -3.15
N GLU A 261 -4.13 -6.74 -4.33
CA GLU A 261 -4.56 -7.82 -5.23
C GLU A 261 -3.39 -8.49 -5.97
N ALA A 262 -2.21 -7.85 -5.97
CA ALA A 262 -1.08 -8.27 -6.78
C ALA A 262 -0.27 -9.43 -6.19
N GLU A 263 -0.55 -9.84 -4.96
CA GLU A 263 0.10 -11.01 -4.35
C GLU A 263 -0.88 -11.87 -3.55
N SER A 264 -0.64 -13.18 -3.59
CA SER A 264 -1.11 -14.17 -2.64
C SER A 264 0.08 -14.93 -2.07
N VAL A 265 -0.09 -15.58 -0.92
CA VAL A 265 0.88 -16.52 -0.38
C VAL A 265 0.29 -17.93 -0.35
N VAL A 266 1.05 -18.89 -0.80
CA VAL A 266 0.73 -20.33 -0.63
C VAL A 266 1.48 -20.83 0.58
N VAL A 267 0.73 -21.28 1.59
CA VAL A 267 1.25 -21.84 2.83
C VAL A 267 0.93 -23.33 2.94
N ARG A 268 1.80 -24.09 3.61
CA ARG A 268 1.57 -25.52 3.91
C ARG A 268 0.98 -25.64 5.30
N VAL A 269 0.05 -26.58 5.46
CA VAL A 269 -0.48 -26.98 6.77
C VAL A 269 0.47 -28.03 7.36
N ASP A 270 1.17 -27.66 8.42
CA ASP A 270 2.12 -28.53 9.12
C ASP A 270 1.47 -29.34 10.24
N ALA A 271 0.33 -28.85 10.78
CA ALA A 271 -0.48 -29.60 11.75
C ALA A 271 -1.91 -29.06 11.83
N ARG A 272 -2.83 -29.91 12.28
CA ARG A 272 -4.19 -29.52 12.64
C ARG A 272 -4.51 -29.98 14.06
N ARG A 273 -5.12 -29.07 14.86
CA ARG A 273 -5.63 -29.35 16.22
C ARG A 273 -7.04 -28.78 16.34
N GLY A 274 -8.04 -29.62 16.08
CA GLY A 274 -9.44 -29.17 16.05
C GLY A 274 -9.70 -28.20 14.91
N ASP A 275 -10.02 -26.98 15.24
CA ASP A 275 -10.24 -25.83 14.34
C ASP A 275 -9.02 -24.90 14.20
N ALA A 276 -7.89 -25.28 14.77
CA ALA A 276 -6.63 -24.57 14.63
C ALA A 276 -5.72 -25.29 13.63
N LEU A 277 -5.19 -24.53 12.64
CA LEU A 277 -4.20 -24.98 11.66
C LEU A 277 -2.86 -24.31 11.97
N TYR A 278 -1.79 -25.08 11.94
CA TYR A 278 -0.42 -24.61 12.04
C TYR A 278 0.17 -24.58 10.64
N VAL A 279 0.60 -23.40 10.21
CA VAL A 279 1.06 -23.14 8.84
C VAL A 279 2.47 -22.56 8.84
N ASN A 280 3.16 -22.66 7.71
CA ASN A 280 4.57 -22.27 7.59
C ASN A 280 4.79 -20.76 7.30
N ASP A 281 3.74 -19.92 7.41
CA ASP A 281 3.83 -18.45 7.44
C ASP A 281 2.85 -17.90 8.50
N GLY A 282 3.03 -16.65 8.94
CA GLY A 282 2.21 -16.15 10.05
C GLY A 282 2.28 -14.65 10.28
N ALA A 283 2.02 -14.26 11.54
CA ALA A 283 2.00 -12.86 11.97
C ALA A 283 3.36 -12.15 11.83
N PHE A 284 4.46 -12.89 11.98
CA PHE A 284 5.82 -12.37 11.76
C PHE A 284 6.27 -12.49 10.30
N GLY A 285 5.46 -13.12 9.46
CA GLY A 285 5.62 -13.23 8.03
C GLY A 285 4.71 -12.24 7.27
N THR A 286 4.11 -12.72 6.19
CA THR A 286 3.28 -11.87 5.31
C THR A 286 1.88 -11.57 5.85
N LEU A 287 1.46 -12.17 6.97
CA LEU A 287 0.10 -12.11 7.50
C LEU A 287 -0.04 -11.17 8.72
N PHE A 288 0.85 -10.17 8.83
CA PHE A 288 0.84 -9.19 9.93
C PHE A 288 -0.53 -8.52 10.12
N ASP A 289 -1.16 -8.04 9.05
CA ASP A 289 -2.45 -7.36 9.13
C ASP A 289 -3.58 -8.27 9.63
N ALA A 290 -3.52 -9.59 9.38
CA ALA A 290 -4.49 -10.54 9.91
C ALA A 290 -4.39 -10.70 11.43
N ALA A 291 -3.17 -10.63 11.97
CA ALA A 291 -2.92 -10.75 13.40
C ALA A 291 -3.25 -9.48 14.17
N TYR A 292 -2.72 -8.33 13.73
CA TYR A 292 -2.73 -7.07 14.49
C TYR A 292 -3.89 -6.15 14.15
N THR A 293 -4.32 -6.11 12.87
CA THR A 293 -5.46 -5.30 12.43
C THR A 293 -6.74 -6.11 12.27
N ARG A 294 -6.66 -7.42 12.49
CA ARG A 294 -7.76 -8.37 12.37
C ARG A 294 -8.41 -8.41 10.99
N PHE A 295 -7.64 -8.15 9.94
CA PHE A 295 -8.11 -8.36 8.58
C PHE A 295 -8.44 -9.82 8.33
N ARG A 296 -9.48 -10.05 7.54
CA ARG A 296 -9.84 -11.36 7.03
C ARG A 296 -9.34 -11.47 5.61
N TYR A 297 -8.40 -12.34 5.37
CA TYR A 297 -7.91 -12.61 4.02
C TYR A 297 -8.76 -13.67 3.34
N PRO A 298 -9.00 -13.58 2.02
CA PRO A 298 -9.63 -14.67 1.27
C PRO A 298 -8.69 -15.87 1.23
N VAL A 299 -9.25 -17.07 1.43
CA VAL A 299 -8.47 -18.31 1.47
C VAL A 299 -9.05 -19.35 0.54
N ARG A 300 -8.20 -20.21 -0.01
CA ARG A 300 -8.58 -21.33 -0.87
C ARG A 300 -7.74 -22.55 -0.56
N LEU A 301 -8.37 -23.69 -0.27
CA LEU A 301 -7.66 -24.96 -0.09
C LEU A 301 -7.14 -25.45 -1.44
N LEU A 302 -5.87 -25.85 -1.49
CA LEU A 302 -5.17 -26.34 -2.67
C LEU A 302 -4.58 -27.74 -2.40
N GLY A 303 -4.60 -28.60 -3.43
CA GLY A 303 -3.84 -29.83 -3.44
C GLY A 303 -4.19 -30.81 -2.32
N ALA A 304 -5.48 -30.89 -1.97
CA ALA A 304 -5.93 -31.87 -0.98
C ALA A 304 -5.48 -33.30 -1.34
N THR A 305 -5.03 -34.02 -0.33
CA THR A 305 -4.61 -35.44 -0.46
C THR A 305 -5.81 -36.40 -0.57
N GLY A 306 -7.04 -35.88 -0.48
CA GLY A 306 -8.29 -36.62 -0.50
C GLY A 306 -9.45 -35.90 -1.18
N ALA A 307 -10.63 -36.53 -1.20
CA ALA A 307 -11.86 -35.87 -1.66
C ALA A 307 -12.24 -34.72 -0.72
N LEU A 308 -12.42 -33.52 -1.28
CA LEU A 308 -12.89 -32.36 -0.51
C LEU A 308 -14.26 -32.63 0.10
N ALA A 309 -14.39 -32.49 1.40
CA ALA A 309 -15.70 -32.49 2.05
C ALA A 309 -16.53 -31.28 1.55
N LYS A 310 -17.81 -31.48 1.40
CA LYS A 310 -18.72 -30.37 1.05
C LYS A 310 -18.91 -29.47 2.26
N GLY A 311 -18.98 -28.16 2.00
CA GLY A 311 -19.21 -27.12 3.01
C GLY A 311 -17.92 -26.46 3.47
N GLU A 312 -18.07 -25.45 4.33
CA GLU A 312 -17.00 -24.69 4.91
C GLU A 312 -17.09 -24.76 6.45
N ALA A 313 -15.95 -24.67 7.11
CA ALA A 313 -15.81 -24.56 8.55
C ALA A 313 -14.85 -23.42 8.89
N GLU A 314 -15.01 -22.86 10.05
CA GLU A 314 -14.19 -21.78 10.57
C GLU A 314 -12.87 -22.33 11.15
N PHE A 315 -11.76 -21.72 10.74
CA PHE A 315 -10.44 -22.05 11.25
C PHE A 315 -9.72 -20.80 11.74
N SER A 316 -8.84 -20.98 12.75
CA SER A 316 -7.78 -20.05 13.11
C SER A 316 -6.44 -20.57 12.59
N LEU A 317 -5.46 -19.66 12.38
CA LEU A 317 -4.12 -20.06 11.94
C LEU A 317 -3.08 -19.70 13.02
N TYR A 318 -2.11 -20.59 13.21
CA TYR A 318 -0.88 -20.34 13.93
C TYR A 318 0.29 -20.35 12.95
N GLY A 319 1.15 -19.34 13.02
CA GLY A 319 2.39 -19.29 12.26
C GLY A 319 3.46 -20.25 12.80
N PRO A 320 4.63 -20.29 12.15
CA PRO A 320 5.65 -21.30 12.44
C PRO A 320 6.53 -20.97 13.65
N THR A 321 6.45 -19.73 14.18
CA THR A 321 7.37 -19.29 15.23
C THR A 321 7.00 -19.88 16.60
N CYS A 322 7.94 -19.88 17.53
CA CYS A 322 7.67 -20.34 18.90
C CYS A 322 6.90 -19.33 19.77
N ASP A 323 6.61 -18.14 19.25
CA ASP A 323 5.89 -17.10 19.97
C ASP A 323 4.37 -17.32 19.87
N SER A 324 3.70 -17.28 21.02
CA SER A 324 2.24 -17.44 21.08
C SER A 324 1.44 -16.31 20.41
N SER A 325 2.06 -15.15 20.15
CA SER A 325 1.47 -14.05 19.39
C SER A 325 1.46 -14.29 17.88
N ASP A 326 2.14 -15.33 17.39
CA ASP A 326 2.08 -15.78 16.00
C ASP A 326 0.76 -16.51 15.73
N TYR A 327 -0.32 -15.77 15.92
CA TYR A 327 -1.70 -16.24 15.92
C TYR A 327 -2.61 -15.31 15.11
N LEU A 328 -3.38 -15.91 14.22
CA LEU A 328 -4.35 -15.22 13.37
C LEU A 328 -5.75 -15.76 13.72
N PRO A 329 -6.56 -14.96 14.41
CA PRO A 329 -7.81 -15.44 15.00
C PRO A 329 -8.88 -15.88 13.99
N GLY A 330 -8.74 -15.49 12.70
CA GLY A 330 -9.73 -15.84 11.69
C GLY A 330 -11.09 -15.13 11.90
N PRO A 331 -12.23 -15.72 11.51
CA PRO A 331 -12.31 -17.05 10.89
C PRO A 331 -11.75 -17.09 9.47
N PHE A 332 -11.04 -18.16 9.14
CA PHE A 332 -10.67 -18.53 7.78
C PHE A 332 -11.61 -19.65 7.35
N MET A 333 -12.38 -19.42 6.28
CA MET A 333 -13.40 -20.34 5.81
C MET A 333 -12.78 -21.38 4.87
N LEU A 334 -12.64 -22.61 5.33
CA LEU A 334 -12.01 -23.70 4.58
C LEU A 334 -12.87 -24.96 4.64
N PRO A 335 -12.72 -25.90 3.68
CA PRO A 335 -13.37 -27.21 3.77
C PRO A 335 -12.99 -27.92 5.08
N PRO A 336 -13.94 -28.58 5.78
CA PRO A 336 -13.67 -29.27 7.04
C PRO A 336 -12.70 -30.44 6.91
N SER A 337 -12.39 -30.86 5.68
CA SER A 337 -11.42 -31.93 5.37
C SER A 337 -9.96 -31.46 5.36
N VAL A 338 -9.68 -30.14 5.55
CA VAL A 338 -8.30 -29.65 5.58
C VAL A 338 -7.47 -30.38 6.63
N GLN A 339 -6.25 -30.82 6.25
CA GLN A 339 -5.40 -31.65 7.11
C GLN A 339 -3.91 -31.32 6.89
N GLU A 340 -3.07 -31.89 7.72
CA GLU A 340 -1.61 -31.83 7.57
C GLU A 340 -1.19 -32.31 6.16
N GLY A 341 -0.24 -31.58 5.56
CA GLY A 341 0.25 -31.80 4.19
C GLY A 341 -0.57 -31.10 3.11
N ASP A 342 -1.73 -30.52 3.42
CA ASP A 342 -2.48 -29.68 2.49
C ASP A 342 -1.83 -28.29 2.36
N TYR A 343 -2.20 -27.58 1.29
CA TYR A 343 -1.78 -26.20 1.05
C TYR A 343 -2.97 -25.27 1.03
N ILE A 344 -2.77 -24.04 1.49
CA ILE A 344 -3.76 -22.96 1.47
C ILE A 344 -3.17 -21.79 0.71
N GLU A 345 -3.87 -21.28 -0.29
CA GLU A 345 -3.60 -19.99 -0.87
C GLU A 345 -4.36 -18.93 -0.08
N ILE A 346 -3.64 -17.89 0.37
CA ILE A 346 -4.17 -16.73 1.08
C ILE A 346 -3.96 -15.52 0.16
N GLY A 347 -5.06 -14.93 -0.32
CA GLY A 347 -5.05 -13.80 -1.25
C GLY A 347 -4.92 -12.45 -0.56
N GLN A 348 -4.79 -11.38 -1.36
CA GLN A 348 -4.80 -9.97 -0.92
C GLN A 348 -3.63 -9.59 0.03
N VAL A 349 -2.50 -10.31 -0.04
CA VAL A 349 -1.33 -10.04 0.81
C VAL A 349 -0.33 -9.06 0.17
N GLY A 350 -0.61 -8.56 -1.02
CA GLY A 350 0.31 -7.68 -1.76
C GLY A 350 0.57 -6.32 -1.10
N ALA A 351 -0.28 -5.87 -0.19
CA ALA A 351 -0.04 -4.66 0.57
C ALA A 351 0.39 -4.98 2.00
N TYR A 352 1.57 -4.48 2.37
CA TYR A 352 2.14 -4.63 3.72
C TYR A 352 2.40 -6.08 4.16
N GLY A 353 2.33 -7.06 3.26
CA GLY A 353 2.71 -8.43 3.53
C GLY A 353 4.23 -8.55 3.62
N ARG A 354 4.89 -8.73 2.48
CA ARG A 354 6.35 -8.97 2.40
C ARG A 354 7.21 -7.91 3.09
N VAL A 355 6.82 -6.64 3.04
CA VAL A 355 7.60 -5.52 3.62
C VAL A 355 7.58 -5.49 5.16
N LEU A 356 6.61 -6.12 5.80
CA LEU A 356 6.53 -6.26 7.25
C LEU A 356 7.06 -7.61 7.75
N ALA A 357 7.28 -8.58 6.86
CA ALA A 357 7.85 -9.87 7.21
C ALA A 357 9.26 -9.71 7.81
N ASN A 358 9.55 -10.50 8.84
CA ASN A 358 10.85 -10.50 9.51
C ASN A 358 11.42 -11.92 9.60
N ARG A 359 12.65 -12.04 10.11
CA ARG A 359 13.38 -13.31 10.20
C ARG A 359 13.39 -13.91 11.61
N PHE A 360 12.36 -13.69 12.38
CA PHE A 360 12.28 -14.26 13.73
C PHE A 360 12.30 -15.79 13.67
N ASN A 361 13.07 -16.44 14.55
CA ASN A 361 13.38 -17.87 14.57
C ASN A 361 13.98 -18.44 13.27
N GLY A 362 14.43 -17.59 12.34
CA GLY A 362 14.98 -18.03 11.06
C GLY A 362 13.93 -18.29 9.97
N PHE A 363 12.66 -17.99 10.22
CA PHE A 363 11.60 -18.00 9.20
C PHE A 363 11.66 -16.72 8.34
N GLY A 364 10.71 -16.54 7.41
CA GLY A 364 10.65 -15.35 6.56
C GLY A 364 11.51 -15.45 5.29
N GLU A 365 11.77 -16.66 4.82
CA GLU A 365 12.28 -16.95 3.48
C GLU A 365 11.15 -17.47 2.61
N TYR A 366 11.03 -16.95 1.40
CA TYR A 366 9.95 -17.23 0.47
C TYR A 366 10.51 -17.65 -0.89
N ASP A 367 9.84 -18.60 -1.53
CA ASP A 367 9.97 -18.80 -2.97
C ASP A 367 9.02 -17.83 -3.68
N GLU A 368 9.33 -17.43 -4.91
CA GLU A 368 8.51 -16.48 -5.68
C GLU A 368 8.17 -17.04 -7.06
N VAL A 369 6.90 -16.90 -7.45
CA VAL A 369 6.38 -17.29 -8.76
C VAL A 369 5.44 -16.22 -9.31
N VAL A 370 5.24 -16.19 -10.62
CA VAL A 370 4.22 -15.36 -11.26
C VAL A 370 3.01 -16.21 -11.58
N LEU A 371 1.82 -15.71 -11.24
CA LEU A 371 0.55 -16.31 -11.63
C LEU A 371 -0.16 -15.42 -12.67
N THR A 372 -0.88 -16.07 -13.58
CA THR A 372 -1.66 -15.39 -14.64
C THR A 372 -3.17 -15.45 -14.41
N ASP A 373 -3.64 -16.14 -13.35
CA ASP A 373 -5.05 -16.11 -12.94
C ASP A 373 -5.44 -14.78 -12.30
N GLU A 374 -6.73 -14.52 -12.20
CA GLU A 374 -7.26 -13.37 -11.50
C GLU A 374 -7.09 -13.50 -9.97
N PRO A 375 -6.92 -12.38 -9.24
CA PRO A 375 -6.92 -12.39 -7.79
C PRO A 375 -8.27 -12.89 -7.24
N MET A 376 -8.30 -13.41 -6.02
CA MET A 376 -9.51 -13.97 -5.40
C MET A 376 -10.61 -12.94 -5.20
N LEU A 377 -10.26 -11.70 -4.93
CA LEU A 377 -11.16 -10.55 -4.81
C LEU A 377 -10.58 -9.39 -5.59
N SER A 378 -11.43 -8.52 -6.15
CA SER A 378 -10.97 -7.34 -6.86
C SER A 378 -11.88 -6.13 -6.64
N MET A 379 -11.27 -4.94 -6.57
CA MET A 379 -11.92 -3.63 -6.65
C MET A 379 -12.03 -3.15 -8.10
N TYR A 380 -11.39 -3.85 -9.04
CA TYR A 380 -11.27 -3.44 -10.43
C TYR A 380 -12.01 -4.42 -11.33
N ALA A 381 -12.69 -3.92 -12.34
CA ALA A 381 -13.30 -4.79 -13.35
C ALA A 381 -12.23 -5.68 -14.01
N SER A 382 -12.55 -6.95 -14.23
CA SER A 382 -11.67 -7.85 -14.98
C SER A 382 -11.44 -7.28 -16.39
N ALA A 383 -10.17 -7.23 -16.82
CA ALA A 383 -9.87 -6.88 -18.20
C ALA A 383 -10.47 -7.97 -19.13
N GLU A 384 -11.11 -7.57 -20.22
CA GLU A 384 -11.62 -8.52 -21.23
C GLU A 384 -10.48 -9.27 -21.95
N GLU A 385 -9.23 -8.82 -21.82
CA GLU A 385 -8.03 -9.53 -22.29
C GLU A 385 -6.92 -9.52 -21.22
N PRO A 386 -6.27 -10.68 -20.95
CA PRO A 386 -5.09 -10.71 -20.06
C PRO A 386 -3.94 -9.99 -20.76
N VAL A 387 -3.53 -8.84 -20.24
CA VAL A 387 -2.30 -8.18 -20.65
C VAL A 387 -1.15 -8.98 -20.04
N LEU A 388 -0.54 -9.85 -20.85
CA LEU A 388 0.72 -10.51 -20.48
C LEU A 388 1.78 -9.40 -20.31
N CYS A 389 2.25 -9.20 -19.10
CA CYS A 389 3.31 -8.24 -18.81
C CYS A 389 4.59 -8.69 -19.57
N SER A 390 5.30 -7.75 -20.19
CA SER A 390 6.49 -8.00 -21.02
C SER A 390 7.61 -8.74 -20.27
N VAL A 391 7.62 -8.68 -18.93
CA VAL A 391 8.55 -9.38 -18.04
C VAL A 391 8.43 -10.90 -18.14
N ALA A 392 7.21 -11.43 -18.27
CA ALA A 392 7.00 -12.87 -18.41
C ALA A 392 7.50 -13.40 -19.76
N LEU A 393 7.44 -12.57 -20.82
CA LEU A 393 7.84 -12.95 -22.17
C LEU A 393 9.36 -12.87 -22.41
N LYS A 394 10.07 -11.92 -21.79
CA LYS A 394 11.54 -11.78 -22.00
C LYS A 394 12.36 -12.89 -21.37
N LYS A 395 11.85 -13.55 -20.29
CA LYS A 395 12.56 -14.68 -19.64
C LYS A 395 12.17 -16.07 -20.19
N ALA A 396 11.06 -16.18 -20.93
CA ALA A 396 10.67 -17.41 -21.62
C ALA A 396 11.36 -17.60 -22.99
N GLN A 397 12.09 -16.57 -23.49
CA GLN A 397 12.81 -16.61 -24.77
C GLN A 397 14.35 -16.55 -24.61
N ALA A 398 14.88 -16.55 -23.38
CA ALA A 398 16.29 -16.64 -23.04
C ALA A 398 16.58 -17.97 -22.34
#